data_6b034611cf1b7025d27ddbf34b1e32b1
#
_entry.id   6b034611cf1b7025d27ddbf34b1e32b1
#
_cell.length_a   1.000
_cell.length_b   1.000
_cell.length_c   1.000
_cell.angle_alpha   90.00
_cell.angle_beta   90.00
_cell.angle_gamma   90.00
#
_symmetry.space_group_name_H-M   'P 1'
#
loop_
_entity.id
_entity.type
_entity.pdbx_description
1 polymer ?
#
loop_
_entity_poly.entity_id
_entity_poly.type
_entity_poly.pdbx_seq_one_letter_code
_entity_poly.pdbx_strand_id
1 'polypeptide(L)'
;MVVEQIKDKLGRPIRDLRLSVTDRCNFRCDYCMPKEIFGDDFVFLPKEELLTFEEMTRISRIYAELGVKKIRITGGEPLLRRNLYQLIEQLNEIEGIEDIGLTTNGLLLKKHGQNLYNAGLRRINVSL
;
A
#
# COMPACT_ATOMS: atom_id res chain seq x y z
N MET A 1 -27.20 8.51 2.40
CA MET A 1 -26.64 9.75 1.84
C MET A 1 -25.84 9.41 0.59
N VAL A 2 -26.15 10.08 -0.50
CA VAL A 2 -25.40 9.84 -1.75
C VAL A 2 -24.21 10.78 -1.77
N VAL A 3 -23.01 10.23 -1.87
CA VAL A 3 -21.78 11.02 -2.00
C VAL A 3 -21.46 11.15 -3.49
N GLU A 4 -21.37 12.38 -3.97
CA GLU A 4 -21.02 12.65 -5.35
C GLU A 4 -19.55 12.28 -5.59
N GLN A 5 -19.28 11.55 -6.69
CA GLN A 5 -17.93 11.18 -7.04
C GLN A 5 -17.11 12.40 -7.47
N ILE A 6 -15.90 12.50 -6.95
CA ILE A 6 -14.94 13.50 -7.42
C ILE A 6 -14.32 13.00 -8.72
N LYS A 7 -14.33 13.86 -9.74
CA LYS A 7 -13.79 13.54 -11.06
C LYS A 7 -12.71 14.53 -11.44
N ASP A 8 -11.77 14.08 -12.26
CA ASP A 8 -10.76 14.97 -12.82
C ASP A 8 -11.34 15.81 -13.97
N LYS A 9 -10.48 16.63 -14.61
CA LYS A 9 -10.91 17.51 -15.71
C LYS A 9 -11.45 16.75 -16.93
N LEU A 10 -11.09 15.47 -17.08
CA LEU A 10 -11.58 14.62 -18.17
C LEU A 10 -12.80 13.80 -17.76
N GLY A 11 -13.38 14.06 -16.61
CA GLY A 11 -14.55 13.36 -16.11
C GLY A 11 -14.28 12.00 -15.50
N ARG A 12 -13.02 11.66 -15.24
CA ARG A 12 -12.66 10.36 -14.66
C ARG A 12 -12.81 10.41 -13.13
N PRO A 13 -13.53 9.46 -12.53
CA PRO A 13 -13.66 9.42 -11.08
C PRO A 13 -12.35 8.93 -10.43
N ILE A 14 -12.14 9.33 -9.17
CA ILE A 14 -11.06 8.77 -8.36
C ILE A 14 -11.50 7.39 -7.90
N ARG A 15 -10.77 6.34 -8.31
CA ARG A 15 -11.12 4.95 -7.98
C ARG A 15 -10.05 4.21 -7.21
N ASP A 16 -8.79 4.58 -7.42
CA ASP A 16 -7.64 3.87 -6.86
C ASP A 16 -6.90 4.75 -5.87
N LEU A 17 -6.53 4.19 -4.74
CA LEU A 17 -5.65 4.81 -3.77
C LEU A 17 -4.39 3.96 -3.63
N ARG A 18 -3.23 4.57 -3.75
CA ARG A 18 -1.96 3.90 -3.52
C ARG A 18 -1.43 4.32 -2.15
N LEU A 19 -1.15 3.33 -1.31
CA LEU A 19 -0.55 3.55 -0.01
C LEU A 19 0.89 3.05 -0.02
N SER A 20 1.82 3.97 0.14
CA SER A 20 3.22 3.61 0.32
C SER A 20 3.45 3.40 1.82
N VAL A 21 3.66 2.16 2.23
CA VAL A 21 3.73 1.79 3.65
C VAL A 21 5.15 1.85 4.21
N THR A 22 6.14 1.94 3.36
CA THR A 22 7.54 2.07 3.75
C THR A 22 8.36 2.58 2.58
N ASP A 23 9.46 3.27 2.86
CA ASP A 23 10.42 3.67 1.85
C ASP A 23 11.58 2.67 1.70
N ARG A 24 11.60 1.60 2.52
CA ARG A 24 12.68 0.62 2.54
C ARG A 24 12.45 -0.49 1.53
N CYS A 25 13.54 -1.01 0.97
CA CYS A 25 13.51 -2.13 0.04
C CYS A 25 14.69 -3.03 0.32
N ASN A 26 14.47 -4.36 0.27
CA ASN A 26 15.55 -5.34 0.44
C ASN A 26 16.32 -5.60 -0.87
N PHE A 27 15.89 -4.98 -1.99
CA PHE A 27 16.62 -4.94 -3.24
C PHE A 27 16.96 -3.49 -3.57
N ARG A 28 18.13 -3.26 -4.18
CA ARG A 28 18.56 -1.97 -4.72
C ARG A 28 18.39 -2.01 -6.24
N CYS A 29 17.14 -1.90 -6.68
CA CYS A 29 16.83 -1.96 -8.10
C CYS A 29 17.24 -0.67 -8.81
N ASP A 30 17.92 -0.80 -9.95
CA ASP A 30 18.42 0.38 -10.69
C ASP A 30 17.28 1.30 -11.15
N TYR A 31 16.11 0.74 -11.45
CA TYR A 31 14.98 1.53 -11.94
C TYR A 31 14.19 2.22 -10.83
N CYS A 32 14.24 1.72 -9.60
CA CYS A 32 13.48 2.32 -8.49
C CYS A 32 14.37 2.92 -7.40
N MET A 33 15.56 2.37 -7.19
CA MET A 33 16.53 2.85 -6.20
C MET A 33 17.95 2.74 -6.77
N PRO A 34 18.31 3.57 -7.77
CA PRO A 34 19.64 3.53 -8.35
C PRO A 34 20.73 3.82 -7.29
N LYS A 35 21.83 3.06 -7.33
CA LYS A 35 22.93 3.23 -6.38
C LYS A 35 23.55 4.62 -6.44
N GLU A 36 23.52 5.27 -7.60
CA GLU A 36 24.05 6.61 -7.78
C GLU A 36 23.31 7.64 -6.95
N ILE A 37 22.01 7.40 -6.67
CA ILE A 37 21.15 8.29 -5.89
C ILE A 37 20.94 7.72 -4.48
N PHE A 38 20.68 6.41 -4.37
CA PHE A 38 20.35 5.73 -3.11
C PHE A 38 21.46 4.76 -2.69
N GLY A 39 22.72 5.20 -2.72
CA GLY A 39 23.85 4.36 -2.31
C GLY A 39 23.71 3.84 -0.89
N ASP A 40 24.75 3.11 -0.43
CA ASP A 40 24.72 2.49 0.89
C ASP A 40 24.55 3.51 2.02
N ASP A 41 24.93 4.76 1.78
CA ASP A 41 24.82 5.85 2.74
C ASP A 41 23.45 6.54 2.74
N PHE A 42 22.52 6.10 1.88
CA PHE A 42 21.19 6.70 1.84
C PHE A 42 20.45 6.43 3.15
N VAL A 43 19.92 7.49 3.76
CA VAL A 43 19.19 7.43 5.02
C VAL A 43 17.70 7.40 4.74
N PHE A 44 17.04 6.28 5.09
CA PHE A 44 15.59 6.16 5.00
C PHE A 44 14.91 6.86 6.16
N LEU A 45 13.61 7.18 6.00
CA LEU A 45 12.84 7.78 7.07
C LEU A 45 12.83 6.87 8.30
N PRO A 46 12.98 7.43 9.50
CA PRO A 46 12.79 6.66 10.73
C PRO A 46 11.38 6.08 10.78
N LYS A 47 11.25 4.92 11.43
CA LYS A 47 9.96 4.25 11.55
C LYS A 47 8.89 5.16 12.15
N GLU A 48 9.27 6.04 13.07
CA GLU A 48 8.37 6.96 13.76
C GLU A 48 7.79 8.03 12.84
N GLU A 49 8.44 8.30 11.71
CA GLU A 49 7.96 9.28 10.72
C GLU A 49 7.03 8.68 9.67
N LEU A 50 6.87 7.35 9.68
CA LEU A 50 5.92 6.69 8.79
C LEU A 50 4.52 6.78 9.39
N LEU A 51 3.50 6.84 8.52
CA LEU A 51 2.12 6.81 8.98
C LEU A 51 1.85 5.49 9.71
N THR A 52 1.05 5.55 10.77
CA THR A 52 0.57 4.35 11.45
C THR A 52 -0.50 3.66 10.61
N PHE A 53 -0.79 2.41 10.93
CA PHE A 53 -1.86 1.68 10.25
C PHE A 53 -3.23 2.34 10.50
N GLU A 54 -3.44 2.86 11.69
CA GLU A 54 -4.68 3.57 12.05
C GLU A 54 -4.83 4.85 11.23
N GLU A 55 -3.72 5.59 11.03
CA GLU A 55 -3.73 6.79 10.20
C GLU A 55 -4.03 6.47 8.74
N MET A 56 -3.39 5.40 8.22
CA MET A 56 -3.63 4.95 6.84
C MET A 56 -5.07 4.50 6.66
N THR A 57 -5.63 3.80 7.65
CA THR A 57 -7.01 3.34 7.61
C THR A 57 -7.98 4.53 7.62
N ARG A 58 -7.69 5.55 8.42
CA ARG A 58 -8.50 6.77 8.46
C ARG A 58 -8.51 7.47 7.12
N ILE A 59 -7.32 7.65 6.52
CA ILE A 59 -7.19 8.28 5.21
C ILE A 59 -7.94 7.47 4.16
N SER A 60 -7.79 6.16 4.19
CA SER A 60 -8.45 5.27 3.23
C SER A 60 -9.97 5.32 3.36
N ARG A 61 -10.48 5.44 4.58
CA ARG A 61 -11.92 5.57 4.82
C ARG A 61 -12.46 6.87 4.22
N ILE A 62 -11.70 7.96 4.38
CA ILE A 62 -12.07 9.25 3.79
C ILE A 62 -12.12 9.14 2.26
N TYR A 63 -11.11 8.53 1.65
CA TYR A 63 -11.07 8.35 0.20
C TYR A 63 -12.17 7.39 -0.29
N ALA A 64 -12.52 6.39 0.51
CA ALA A 64 -13.64 5.50 0.17
C ALA A 64 -14.95 6.27 0.09
N GLU A 65 -15.17 7.23 0.99
CA GLU A 65 -16.34 8.11 0.95
C GLU A 65 -16.34 9.00 -0.30
N LEU A 66 -15.17 9.30 -0.85
CA LEU A 66 -15.03 10.10 -2.07
C LEU A 66 -15.12 9.26 -3.35
N GLY A 67 -15.33 7.96 -3.23
CA GLY A 67 -15.54 7.09 -4.39
C GLY A 67 -14.43 6.11 -4.69
N VAL A 68 -13.35 6.09 -3.91
CA VAL A 68 -12.28 5.11 -4.08
C VAL A 68 -12.79 3.72 -3.73
N LYS A 69 -12.54 2.75 -4.61
CA LYS A 69 -12.98 1.36 -4.44
C LYS A 69 -11.83 0.39 -4.36
N LYS A 70 -10.63 0.80 -4.76
CA LYS A 70 -9.44 -0.05 -4.80
C LYS A 70 -8.31 0.59 -4.04
N ILE A 71 -7.63 -0.21 -3.22
CA ILE A 71 -6.43 0.24 -2.50
C ILE A 71 -5.28 -0.64 -2.95
N ARG A 72 -4.17 0.00 -3.32
CA ARG A 72 -2.94 -0.70 -3.69
C ARG A 72 -1.87 -0.39 -2.66
N ILE A 73 -1.35 -1.41 -2.04
CA ILE A 73 -0.30 -1.28 -1.04
C ILE A 73 1.04 -1.43 -1.75
N THR A 74 1.84 -0.39 -1.65
CA THR A 74 3.16 -0.32 -2.30
C THR A 74 4.18 0.21 -1.30
N GLY A 75 5.30 0.64 -1.78
CA GLY A 75 6.36 1.22 -1.00
C GLY A 75 7.68 0.99 -1.69
N GLY A 76 8.76 0.95 -0.94
CA GLY A 76 9.94 0.22 -1.33
C GLY A 76 9.52 -1.24 -1.45
N GLU A 77 9.67 -2.02 -0.38
CA GLU A 77 9.12 -3.37 -0.32
C GLU A 77 8.12 -3.44 0.84
N PRO A 78 6.80 -3.52 0.58
CA PRO A 78 5.78 -3.46 1.63
C PRO A 78 5.91 -4.53 2.71
N LEU A 79 6.39 -5.73 2.34
CA LEU A 79 6.52 -6.83 3.29
C LEU A 79 7.64 -6.61 4.32
N LEU A 80 8.47 -5.60 4.14
CA LEU A 80 9.42 -5.19 5.16
C LEU A 80 8.73 -4.46 6.32
N ARG A 81 7.54 -3.93 6.11
CA ARG A 81 6.81 -3.31 7.20
C ARG A 81 6.20 -4.37 8.11
N ARG A 82 6.55 -4.28 9.39
CA ARG A 82 6.14 -5.27 10.37
C ARG A 82 4.62 -5.31 10.54
N ASN A 83 4.07 -6.51 10.61
CA ASN A 83 2.64 -6.74 10.86
C ASN A 83 1.73 -6.12 9.78
N LEU A 84 2.18 -6.09 8.53
CA LEU A 84 1.39 -5.52 7.42
C LEU A 84 -0.01 -6.14 7.33
N TYR A 85 -0.17 -7.41 7.70
CA TYR A 85 -1.47 -8.08 7.67
C TYR A 85 -2.52 -7.34 8.53
N GLN A 86 -2.10 -6.66 9.59
CA GLN A 86 -3.03 -5.89 10.43
C GLN A 86 -3.63 -4.71 9.66
N LEU A 87 -2.82 -4.05 8.83
CA LEU A 87 -3.33 -2.99 7.96
C LEU A 87 -4.37 -3.55 6.98
N ILE A 88 -4.08 -4.71 6.39
CA ILE A 88 -5.00 -5.34 5.43
C ILE A 88 -6.32 -5.70 6.11
N GLU A 89 -6.28 -6.20 7.34
CA GLU A 89 -7.50 -6.47 8.11
C GLU A 89 -8.33 -5.21 8.29
N GLN A 90 -7.68 -4.10 8.68
CA GLN A 90 -8.36 -2.82 8.89
C GLN A 90 -8.96 -2.27 7.59
N LEU A 91 -8.19 -2.32 6.50
CA LEU A 91 -8.66 -1.84 5.21
C LEU A 91 -9.83 -2.67 4.68
N ASN A 92 -9.80 -3.98 4.96
CA ASN A 92 -10.85 -4.89 4.50
C ASN A 92 -12.20 -4.64 5.20
N GLU A 93 -12.20 -3.94 6.32
CA GLU A 93 -13.42 -3.57 7.05
C GLU A 93 -14.04 -2.27 6.55
N ILE A 94 -13.35 -1.53 5.68
CA ILE A 94 -13.88 -0.26 5.17
C ILE A 94 -14.99 -0.52 4.17
N GLU A 95 -16.17 0.02 4.46
CA GLU A 95 -17.31 -0.05 3.54
C GLU A 95 -16.98 0.74 2.26
N GLY A 96 -17.25 0.15 1.11
CA GLY A 96 -16.98 0.75 -0.19
C GLY A 96 -15.69 0.32 -0.84
N ILE A 97 -14.76 -0.24 -0.10
CA ILE A 97 -13.53 -0.80 -0.68
C ILE A 97 -13.82 -2.21 -1.16
N GLU A 98 -13.62 -2.43 -2.46
CA GLU A 98 -13.94 -3.69 -3.12
C GLU A 98 -12.70 -4.55 -3.40
N ASP A 99 -11.51 -3.92 -3.47
CA ASP A 99 -10.30 -4.62 -3.87
C ASP A 99 -9.09 -4.04 -3.14
N ILE A 100 -8.27 -4.93 -2.59
CA ILE A 100 -7.01 -4.57 -1.95
C ILE A 100 -5.91 -5.38 -2.63
N GLY A 101 -4.96 -4.69 -3.23
CA GLY A 101 -3.83 -5.31 -3.91
C GLY A 101 -2.51 -4.98 -3.22
N LEU A 102 -1.56 -5.89 -3.34
CA LEU A 102 -0.20 -5.73 -2.83
C LEU A 102 0.78 -5.87 -3.97
N THR A 103 1.71 -4.93 -4.10
CA THR A 103 2.83 -5.04 -5.03
C THR A 103 4.08 -5.33 -4.23
N THR A 104 4.74 -6.45 -4.52
CA THR A 104 5.91 -6.92 -3.78
C THR A 104 6.95 -7.49 -4.74
N ASN A 105 8.22 -7.48 -4.33
CA ASN A 105 9.26 -8.18 -5.08
C ASN A 105 9.22 -9.71 -4.87
N GLY A 106 8.38 -10.18 -3.96
CA GLY A 106 8.14 -11.61 -3.75
C GLY A 106 9.09 -12.31 -2.78
N LEU A 107 10.19 -11.67 -2.39
CA LEU A 107 11.21 -12.33 -1.57
C LEU A 107 10.67 -12.81 -0.22
N LEU A 108 9.80 -12.03 0.40
CA LEU A 108 9.24 -12.35 1.71
C LEU A 108 7.84 -12.97 1.64
N LEU A 109 7.35 -13.25 0.44
CA LEU A 109 5.97 -13.71 0.25
C LEU A 109 5.75 -15.09 0.88
N LYS A 110 6.71 -15.98 0.78
CA LYS A 110 6.61 -17.31 1.38
C LYS A 110 6.40 -17.23 2.90
N LYS A 111 7.10 -16.28 3.54
CA LYS A 111 7.02 -16.10 4.99
C LYS A 111 5.69 -15.50 5.44
N HIS A 112 5.15 -14.56 4.67
CA HIS A 112 4.01 -13.74 5.09
C HIS A 112 2.71 -14.05 4.36
N GLY A 113 2.76 -14.84 3.28
CA GLY A 113 1.61 -15.07 2.41
C GLY A 113 0.36 -15.58 3.12
N GLN A 114 0.53 -16.53 4.05
CA GLN A 114 -0.61 -17.11 4.75
C GLN A 114 -1.32 -16.07 5.64
N ASN A 115 -0.54 -15.26 6.36
CA ASN A 115 -1.10 -14.21 7.21
C ASN A 115 -1.84 -13.16 6.38
N LEU A 116 -1.29 -12.81 5.22
CA LEU A 116 -1.92 -11.85 4.31
C LEU A 116 -3.24 -12.40 3.75
N TYR A 117 -3.24 -13.66 3.35
CA TYR A 117 -4.45 -14.30 2.86
C TYR A 117 -5.53 -14.36 3.95
N ASN A 118 -5.15 -14.72 5.16
CA ASN A 118 -6.08 -14.78 6.29
C ASN A 118 -6.65 -13.40 6.63
N ALA A 119 -5.87 -12.34 6.39
CA ALA A 119 -6.31 -10.97 6.62
C ALA A 119 -7.30 -10.46 5.57
N GLY A 120 -7.43 -11.16 4.46
CA GLY A 120 -8.37 -10.79 3.39
C GLY A 120 -7.73 -10.41 2.07
N LEU A 121 -6.40 -10.44 1.95
CA LEU A 121 -5.72 -10.11 0.70
C LEU A 121 -5.98 -11.19 -0.35
N ARG A 122 -6.41 -10.78 -1.55
CA ARG A 122 -6.72 -11.70 -2.64
C ARG A 122 -5.96 -11.38 -3.93
N ARG A 123 -5.28 -10.24 -3.98
CA ARG A 123 -4.56 -9.82 -5.19
C ARG A 123 -3.12 -9.46 -4.84
N ILE A 124 -2.18 -10.08 -5.53
CA ILE A 124 -0.76 -9.81 -5.35
C ILE A 124 -0.14 -9.65 -6.73
N ASN A 125 0.63 -8.57 -6.90
CA ASN A 125 1.45 -8.36 -8.08
C ASN A 125 2.91 -8.51 -7.68
N VAL A 126 3.62 -9.41 -8.35
CA VAL A 126 5.04 -9.62 -8.09
C VAL A 126 5.84 -8.86 -9.14
N SER A 127 6.65 -7.93 -8.69
CA SER A 127 7.57 -7.16 -9.52
C SER A 127 8.88 -7.91 -9.66
N LEU A 128 9.29 -8.20 -10.87
CA LEU A 128 10.56 -8.88 -11.14
C LEU A 128 11.64 -7.90 -11.55
#